data_9359bbcc052684d5c5671582cb5046e8
#
_entry.id   9359bbcc052684d5c5671582cb5046e8
#
_cell.length_a   1.000
_cell.length_b   1.000
_cell.length_c   1.000
_cell.angle_alpha   90.00
_cell.angle_beta   90.00
_cell.angle_gamma   90.00
#
_symmetry.space_group_name_H-M   'P 1'
#
loop_
_entity.id
_entity.type
_entity.pdbx_description
1 polymer ?
#
loop_
_entity_poly.entity_id
_entity_poly.type
_entity_poly.pdbx_seq_one_letter_code
_entity_poly.pdbx_strand_id
1 'polypeptide(L)'
;MRLDGRVAVITGAGSGIGAASAVMMAKEGARVVVADLNEASAEATVEQIEKAGGQALAVRVDVTRAADNQLIVEKALTACGRLDVFFANAGVPQSPENVEDVDEAIFDRIMAVNVKGVWLGAKFALPVMKKQRRGVFLITASTAAIRPRPSMQAYAASKGAVVTLTKSLALEAAGHGVRVVSIAPVATETPMLPAFMGKRAVDDESHARYVATVPLGRLNQPEDLARTAVFLASDDAAMITGTCVEVDGGRCI
;
A
#
# COMPACT_ATOMS: atom_id res chain seq x y z
N MET A 1 12.71 0.54 -19.06
CA MET A 1 11.67 0.22 -18.05
C MET A 1 12.35 -0.20 -16.75
N ARG A 2 11.96 0.42 -15.61
CA ARG A 2 12.62 0.17 -14.31
C ARG A 2 12.31 -1.19 -13.70
N LEU A 3 11.19 -1.79 -14.10
CA LEU A 3 10.68 -3.06 -13.55
C LEU A 3 10.56 -4.15 -14.62
N ASP A 4 11.33 -4.05 -15.70
CA ASP A 4 11.29 -5.00 -16.79
C ASP A 4 11.50 -6.44 -16.32
N GLY A 5 10.58 -7.34 -16.73
CA GLY A 5 10.58 -8.75 -16.35
C GLY A 5 10.32 -9.05 -14.86
N ARG A 6 9.99 -8.05 -14.02
CA ARG A 6 9.63 -8.26 -12.61
C ARG A 6 8.17 -8.66 -12.45
N VAL A 7 7.89 -9.32 -11.33
CA VAL A 7 6.54 -9.73 -10.93
C VAL A 7 6.17 -9.00 -9.67
N ALA A 8 5.05 -8.25 -9.71
CA ALA A 8 4.54 -7.46 -8.61
C ALA A 8 3.16 -7.96 -8.16
N VAL A 9 2.99 -8.18 -6.87
CA VAL A 9 1.69 -8.39 -6.20
C VAL A 9 1.33 -7.09 -5.49
N ILE A 10 0.12 -6.58 -5.68
CA ILE A 10 -0.37 -5.37 -5.03
C ILE A 10 -1.73 -5.63 -4.42
N THR A 11 -1.87 -5.43 -3.10
CA THR A 11 -3.14 -5.57 -2.40
C THR A 11 -3.89 -4.25 -2.32
N GLY A 12 -5.24 -4.29 -2.33
CA GLY A 12 -6.07 -3.09 -2.44
C GLY A 12 -5.85 -2.38 -3.78
N ALA A 13 -5.64 -3.16 -4.84
CA ALA A 13 -5.26 -2.65 -6.16
C ALA A 13 -6.45 -2.41 -7.09
N GLY A 14 -7.69 -2.54 -6.60
CA GLY A 14 -8.90 -2.21 -7.34
C GLY A 14 -9.20 -0.71 -7.41
N SER A 15 -8.54 0.15 -6.61
CA SER A 15 -8.79 1.59 -6.61
C SER A 15 -7.61 2.40 -6.05
N GLY A 16 -7.68 3.72 -6.19
CA GLY A 16 -6.79 4.69 -5.56
C GLY A 16 -5.30 4.42 -5.77
N ILE A 17 -4.52 4.47 -4.69
CA ILE A 17 -3.05 4.28 -4.72
C ILE A 17 -2.67 2.92 -5.30
N GLY A 18 -3.40 1.86 -4.92
CA GLY A 18 -3.10 0.51 -5.38
C GLY A 18 -3.29 0.35 -6.89
N ALA A 19 -4.42 0.82 -7.43
CA ALA A 19 -4.71 0.78 -8.86
C ALA A 19 -3.70 1.61 -9.67
N ALA A 20 -3.43 2.85 -9.25
CA ALA A 20 -2.42 3.70 -9.91
C ALA A 20 -1.02 3.05 -9.89
N SER A 21 -0.65 2.41 -8.77
CA SER A 21 0.62 1.69 -8.65
C SER A 21 0.67 0.46 -9.57
N ALA A 22 -0.42 -0.28 -9.67
CA ALA A 22 -0.53 -1.45 -10.56
C ALA A 22 -0.34 -1.04 -12.03
N VAL A 23 -1.07 -0.02 -12.47
CA VAL A 23 -0.96 0.52 -13.83
C VAL A 23 0.46 1.03 -14.10
N MET A 24 1.04 1.78 -13.17
CA MET A 24 2.37 2.36 -13.36
C MET A 24 3.47 1.30 -13.33
N MET A 25 3.42 0.31 -12.44
CA MET A 25 4.37 -0.80 -12.43
C MET A 25 4.30 -1.62 -13.72
N ALA A 26 3.09 -1.84 -14.25
CA ALA A 26 2.92 -2.51 -15.54
C ALA A 26 3.53 -1.71 -16.70
N LYS A 27 3.35 -0.38 -16.73
CA LYS A 27 3.99 0.52 -17.71
C LYS A 27 5.53 0.48 -17.65
N GLU A 28 6.06 0.19 -16.46
CA GLU A 28 7.51 0.02 -16.25
C GLU A 28 8.00 -1.42 -16.50
N GLY A 29 7.15 -2.28 -17.09
CA GLY A 29 7.53 -3.62 -17.55
C GLY A 29 7.26 -4.75 -16.56
N ALA A 30 6.61 -4.49 -15.43
CA ALA A 30 6.23 -5.54 -14.49
C ALA A 30 5.00 -6.32 -14.98
N ARG A 31 4.94 -7.62 -14.66
CA ARG A 31 3.69 -8.39 -14.63
C ARG A 31 3.04 -8.19 -13.28
N VAL A 32 1.75 -7.85 -13.25
CA VAL A 32 1.09 -7.43 -12.01
C VAL A 32 -0.03 -8.38 -11.60
N VAL A 33 0.01 -8.83 -10.35
CA VAL A 33 -1.14 -9.47 -9.69
C VAL A 33 -1.91 -8.38 -8.95
N VAL A 34 -3.09 -8.06 -9.47
CA VAL A 34 -4.03 -7.08 -8.93
C VAL A 34 -4.93 -7.77 -7.93
N ALA A 35 -4.65 -7.60 -6.62
CA ALA A 35 -5.38 -8.26 -5.55
C ALA A 35 -6.30 -7.26 -4.84
N ASP A 36 -7.59 -7.55 -4.78
CA ASP A 36 -8.58 -6.72 -4.08
C ASP A 36 -9.69 -7.58 -3.49
N LEU A 37 -10.37 -7.06 -2.45
CA LEU A 37 -11.58 -7.68 -1.90
C LEU A 37 -12.74 -7.62 -2.89
N ASN A 38 -12.81 -6.53 -3.67
CA ASN A 38 -13.77 -6.32 -4.73
C ASN A 38 -13.19 -6.80 -6.07
N GLU A 39 -13.65 -7.97 -6.51
CA GLU A 39 -13.17 -8.63 -7.73
C GLU A 39 -13.40 -7.76 -8.98
N ALA A 40 -14.59 -7.16 -9.12
CA ALA A 40 -14.90 -6.31 -10.27
C ALA A 40 -13.97 -5.08 -10.36
N SER A 41 -13.59 -4.50 -9.23
CA SER A 41 -12.62 -3.39 -9.20
C SER A 41 -11.21 -3.85 -9.58
N ALA A 42 -10.81 -5.06 -9.18
CA ALA A 42 -9.54 -5.64 -9.58
C ALA A 42 -9.51 -5.93 -11.09
N GLU A 43 -10.57 -6.48 -11.65
CA GLU A 43 -10.73 -6.73 -13.08
C GLU A 43 -10.68 -5.42 -13.90
N ALA A 44 -11.35 -4.36 -13.44
CA ALA A 44 -11.29 -3.04 -14.07
C ALA A 44 -9.86 -2.47 -14.11
N THR A 45 -9.06 -2.72 -13.08
CA THR A 45 -7.64 -2.32 -13.08
C THR A 45 -6.82 -3.18 -14.05
N VAL A 46 -7.07 -4.48 -14.12
CA VAL A 46 -6.43 -5.37 -15.12
C VAL A 46 -6.74 -4.91 -16.53
N GLU A 47 -8.01 -4.61 -16.82
CA GLU A 47 -8.42 -4.11 -18.13
C GLU A 47 -7.69 -2.81 -18.54
N GLN A 48 -7.48 -1.89 -17.58
CA GLN A 48 -6.68 -0.68 -17.83
C GLN A 48 -5.22 -1.02 -18.17
N ILE A 49 -4.61 -1.99 -17.47
CA ILE A 49 -3.25 -2.42 -17.73
C ILE A 49 -3.14 -3.06 -19.11
N GLU A 50 -4.05 -3.95 -19.48
CA GLU A 50 -4.06 -4.66 -20.76
C GLU A 50 -4.31 -3.71 -21.93
N LYS A 51 -5.22 -2.74 -21.80
CA LYS A 51 -5.43 -1.67 -22.79
C LYS A 51 -4.18 -0.82 -23.03
N ALA A 52 -3.30 -0.71 -22.01
CA ALA A 52 -2.01 -0.03 -22.13
C ALA A 52 -0.88 -0.95 -22.63
N GLY A 53 -1.17 -2.21 -23.01
CA GLY A 53 -0.19 -3.18 -23.49
C GLY A 53 0.60 -3.90 -22.39
N GLY A 54 0.21 -3.75 -21.12
CA GLY A 54 0.80 -4.44 -19.98
C GLY A 54 0.21 -5.84 -19.76
N GLN A 55 0.72 -6.54 -18.75
CA GLN A 55 0.25 -7.88 -18.36
C GLN A 55 -0.17 -7.88 -16.90
N ALA A 56 -1.39 -8.32 -16.61
CA ALA A 56 -1.89 -8.43 -15.24
C ALA A 56 -2.88 -9.59 -15.10
N LEU A 57 -3.12 -9.98 -13.85
CA LEU A 57 -4.20 -10.89 -13.49
C LEU A 57 -4.92 -10.38 -12.22
N ALA A 58 -6.24 -10.49 -12.18
CA ALA A 58 -7.05 -10.16 -11.03
C ALA A 58 -7.16 -11.36 -10.08
N VAL A 59 -7.12 -11.10 -8.77
CA VAL A 59 -7.36 -12.11 -7.73
C VAL A 59 -8.18 -11.48 -6.61
N ARG A 60 -9.35 -12.06 -6.31
CA ARG A 60 -10.14 -11.66 -5.14
C ARG A 60 -9.45 -12.13 -3.87
N VAL A 61 -9.22 -11.21 -2.92
CA VAL A 61 -8.47 -11.47 -1.68
C VAL A 61 -9.02 -10.66 -0.51
N ASP A 62 -9.26 -11.33 0.59
CA ASP A 62 -9.38 -10.71 1.90
C ASP A 62 -8.03 -10.80 2.62
N VAL A 63 -7.33 -9.68 2.76
CA VAL A 63 -5.99 -9.62 3.38
C VAL A 63 -5.99 -10.05 4.86
N THR A 64 -7.15 -10.09 5.53
CA THR A 64 -7.26 -10.55 6.92
C THR A 64 -7.16 -12.07 7.06
N ARG A 65 -7.25 -12.81 5.95
CA ARG A 65 -7.24 -14.28 5.88
C ARG A 65 -5.88 -14.78 5.43
N ALA A 66 -5.30 -15.70 6.21
CA ALA A 66 -4.00 -16.30 5.90
C ALA A 66 -4.02 -17.06 4.56
N ALA A 67 -5.08 -17.82 4.29
CA ALA A 67 -5.23 -18.59 3.06
C ALA A 67 -5.23 -17.70 1.81
N ASP A 68 -5.85 -16.53 1.88
CA ASP A 68 -5.92 -15.61 0.73
C ASP A 68 -4.57 -14.96 0.47
N ASN A 69 -3.80 -14.60 1.54
CA ASN A 69 -2.43 -14.10 1.38
C ASN A 69 -1.48 -15.17 0.82
N GLN A 70 -1.66 -16.42 1.20
CA GLN A 70 -0.93 -17.52 0.58
C GLN A 70 -1.29 -17.67 -0.90
N LEU A 71 -2.58 -17.66 -1.22
CA LEU A 71 -3.11 -17.80 -2.58
C LEU A 71 -2.50 -16.77 -3.55
N ILE A 72 -2.43 -15.48 -3.17
CA ILE A 72 -1.89 -14.46 -4.09
C ILE A 72 -0.40 -14.65 -4.37
N VAL A 73 0.37 -15.13 -3.40
CA VAL A 73 1.78 -15.48 -3.62
C VAL A 73 1.91 -16.70 -4.53
N GLU A 74 1.09 -17.73 -4.31
CA GLU A 74 1.05 -18.94 -5.17
C GLU A 74 0.62 -18.59 -6.60
N LYS A 75 -0.36 -17.69 -6.78
CA LYS A 75 -0.76 -17.20 -8.12
C LYS A 75 0.38 -16.51 -8.84
N ALA A 76 1.14 -15.64 -8.17
CA ALA A 76 2.32 -15.01 -8.76
C ALA A 76 3.37 -16.04 -9.19
N LEU A 77 3.66 -17.02 -8.33
CA LEU A 77 4.62 -18.07 -8.63
C LEU A 77 4.17 -18.99 -9.77
N THR A 78 2.89 -19.37 -9.78
CA THR A 78 2.35 -20.27 -10.82
C THR A 78 2.29 -19.57 -12.18
N ALA A 79 1.87 -18.30 -12.20
CA ALA A 79 1.74 -17.55 -13.46
C ALA A 79 3.08 -17.05 -14.02
N CYS A 80 4.04 -16.72 -13.14
CA CYS A 80 5.25 -16.00 -13.54
C CYS A 80 6.57 -16.60 -13.03
N GLY A 81 6.53 -17.64 -12.20
CA GLY A 81 7.72 -18.34 -11.68
C GLY A 81 8.52 -17.59 -10.61
N ARG A 82 8.13 -16.37 -10.24
CA ARG A 82 8.86 -15.50 -9.31
C ARG A 82 7.97 -14.46 -8.63
N LEU A 83 8.50 -13.82 -7.58
CA LEU A 83 7.87 -12.68 -6.91
C LEU A 83 8.96 -11.65 -6.57
N ASP A 84 8.95 -10.49 -7.23
CA ASP A 84 9.97 -9.45 -7.03
C ASP A 84 9.51 -8.30 -6.15
N VAL A 85 8.21 -7.95 -6.25
CA VAL A 85 7.62 -6.86 -5.48
C VAL A 85 6.34 -7.37 -4.83
N PHE A 86 6.20 -7.15 -3.52
CA PHE A 86 4.92 -7.29 -2.83
C PHE A 86 4.57 -5.93 -2.21
N PHE A 87 3.50 -5.32 -2.69
CA PHE A 87 3.01 -4.05 -2.16
C PHE A 87 1.78 -4.28 -1.28
N ALA A 88 1.99 -4.33 0.03
CA ALA A 88 0.96 -4.38 1.05
C ALA A 88 0.30 -3.00 1.18
N ASN A 89 -0.64 -2.70 0.27
CA ASN A 89 -1.29 -1.41 0.17
C ASN A 89 -2.73 -1.42 0.71
N ALA A 90 -3.40 -2.55 0.75
CA ALA A 90 -4.76 -2.65 1.30
C ALA A 90 -4.87 -2.03 2.70
N GLY A 91 -5.92 -1.24 2.91
CA GLY A 91 -6.17 -0.58 4.18
C GLY A 91 -7.60 -0.05 4.29
N VAL A 92 -8.03 0.21 5.51
CA VAL A 92 -9.31 0.85 5.81
C VAL A 92 -9.09 2.11 6.63
N PRO A 93 -9.91 3.16 6.44
CA PRO A 93 -9.83 4.40 7.18
C PRO A 93 -10.51 4.28 8.54
N GLN A 94 -10.33 5.32 9.37
CA GLN A 94 -11.19 5.64 10.49
C GLN A 94 -11.90 6.96 10.21
N SER A 95 -13.22 7.00 10.41
CA SER A 95 -13.94 8.27 10.50
C SER A 95 -13.54 8.99 11.79
N PRO A 96 -13.50 10.35 11.79
CA PRO A 96 -13.14 11.09 12.99
C PRO A 96 -14.13 10.87 14.13
N GLU A 97 -13.68 10.23 15.20
CA GLU A 97 -14.43 9.97 16.44
C GLU A 97 -13.49 10.04 17.64
N ASN A 98 -13.98 10.50 18.80
CA ASN A 98 -13.21 10.48 20.04
C ASN A 98 -13.04 9.03 20.52
N VAL A 99 -12.00 8.77 21.31
CA VAL A 99 -11.66 7.40 21.72
C VAL A 99 -12.79 6.69 22.47
N GLU A 100 -13.54 7.42 23.26
CA GLU A 100 -14.69 6.92 24.04
C GLU A 100 -15.90 6.52 23.18
N ASP A 101 -15.98 7.02 21.93
CA ASP A 101 -17.11 6.82 21.03
C ASP A 101 -16.83 5.74 19.97
N VAL A 102 -15.55 5.35 19.79
CA VAL A 102 -15.16 4.35 18.78
C VAL A 102 -15.62 2.96 19.18
N ASP A 103 -16.43 2.32 18.34
CA ASP A 103 -16.82 0.92 18.52
C ASP A 103 -15.60 -0.01 18.44
N GLU A 104 -15.48 -0.96 19.37
CA GLU A 104 -14.42 -1.97 19.41
C GLU A 104 -14.29 -2.73 18.07
N ALA A 105 -15.42 -3.02 17.40
CA ALA A 105 -15.42 -3.68 16.11
C ALA A 105 -14.75 -2.83 15.00
N ILE A 106 -14.81 -1.50 15.10
CA ILE A 106 -14.09 -0.58 14.18
C ILE A 106 -12.59 -0.69 14.44
N PHE A 107 -12.17 -0.66 15.71
CA PHE A 107 -10.77 -0.85 16.11
C PHE A 107 -10.23 -2.18 15.59
N ASP A 108 -10.94 -3.27 15.86
CA ASP A 108 -10.55 -4.63 15.45
C ASP A 108 -10.43 -4.76 13.94
N ARG A 109 -11.37 -4.20 13.19
CA ARG A 109 -11.34 -4.18 11.73
C ARG A 109 -10.11 -3.42 11.20
N ILE A 110 -9.80 -2.25 11.78
CA ILE A 110 -8.63 -1.45 11.40
C ILE A 110 -7.36 -2.24 11.66
N MET A 111 -7.21 -2.86 12.83
CA MET A 111 -6.04 -3.66 13.16
C MET A 111 -5.93 -4.92 12.31
N ALA A 112 -7.04 -5.59 12.04
CA ALA A 112 -7.07 -6.78 11.19
C ALA A 112 -6.62 -6.49 9.75
N VAL A 113 -7.09 -5.40 9.16
CA VAL A 113 -6.74 -5.06 7.76
C VAL A 113 -5.37 -4.39 7.70
N ASN A 114 -5.18 -3.28 8.47
CA ASN A 114 -4.02 -2.40 8.32
C ASN A 114 -2.73 -2.99 8.91
N VAL A 115 -2.82 -3.89 9.89
CA VAL A 115 -1.65 -4.47 10.58
C VAL A 115 -1.51 -5.95 10.29
N LYS A 116 -2.51 -6.76 10.67
CA LYS A 116 -2.46 -8.22 10.47
C LYS A 116 -2.37 -8.56 8.99
N GLY A 117 -3.10 -7.85 8.11
CA GLY A 117 -3.04 -8.07 6.66
C GLY A 117 -1.64 -7.84 6.10
N VAL A 118 -0.95 -6.78 6.52
CA VAL A 118 0.44 -6.51 6.15
C VAL A 118 1.38 -7.61 6.65
N TRP A 119 1.21 -8.03 7.91
CA TRP A 119 2.01 -9.11 8.50
C TRP A 119 1.79 -10.45 7.79
N LEU A 120 0.55 -10.78 7.44
CA LEU A 120 0.24 -11.99 6.66
C LEU A 120 0.86 -11.93 5.26
N GLY A 121 0.78 -10.80 4.57
CA GLY A 121 1.48 -10.59 3.30
C GLY A 121 2.98 -10.87 3.42
N ALA A 122 3.63 -10.32 4.45
CA ALA A 122 5.05 -10.55 4.73
C ALA A 122 5.34 -12.03 5.05
N LYS A 123 4.48 -12.69 5.83
CA LYS A 123 4.61 -14.11 6.21
C LYS A 123 4.75 -15.03 4.99
N PHE A 124 4.01 -14.75 3.92
CA PHE A 124 4.02 -15.61 2.72
C PHE A 124 4.96 -15.10 1.62
N ALA A 125 5.14 -13.79 1.46
CA ALA A 125 6.00 -13.22 0.43
C ALA A 125 7.50 -13.30 0.78
N LEU A 126 7.89 -12.98 2.02
CA LEU A 126 9.30 -12.92 2.39
C LEU A 126 10.05 -14.25 2.25
N PRO A 127 9.50 -15.43 2.59
CA PRO A 127 10.20 -16.70 2.38
C PRO A 127 10.56 -16.92 0.90
N VAL A 128 9.67 -16.57 -0.03
CA VAL A 128 9.91 -16.66 -1.47
C VAL A 128 11.03 -15.73 -1.89
N MET A 129 10.95 -14.45 -1.50
CA MET A 129 11.96 -13.44 -1.80
C MET A 129 13.33 -13.78 -1.21
N LYS A 130 13.36 -14.26 0.05
CA LYS A 130 14.60 -14.71 0.72
C LYS A 130 15.25 -15.88 -0.03
N LYS A 131 14.47 -16.85 -0.51
CA LYS A 131 14.95 -17.96 -1.34
C LYS A 131 15.50 -17.48 -2.69
N GLN A 132 14.86 -16.49 -3.30
CA GLN A 132 15.31 -15.85 -4.55
C GLN A 132 16.56 -14.99 -4.35
N ARG A 133 16.92 -14.63 -3.10
CA ARG A 133 17.99 -13.69 -2.76
C ARG A 133 17.73 -12.29 -3.37
N ARG A 134 16.49 -11.95 -3.63
CA ARG A 134 16.06 -10.69 -4.24
C ARG A 134 14.57 -10.46 -3.97
N GLY A 135 14.20 -9.21 -3.68
CA GLY A 135 12.81 -8.80 -3.55
C GLY A 135 12.65 -7.46 -2.86
N VAL A 136 11.48 -6.87 -3.00
CA VAL A 136 11.09 -5.63 -2.32
C VAL A 136 9.70 -5.81 -1.74
N PHE A 137 9.57 -5.66 -0.42
CA PHE A 137 8.30 -5.62 0.28
C PHE A 137 7.97 -4.16 0.61
N LEU A 138 6.95 -3.61 -0.05
CA LEU A 138 6.47 -2.24 0.16
C LEU A 138 5.23 -2.25 1.05
N ILE A 139 5.07 -1.21 1.88
CA ILE A 139 3.96 -1.07 2.82
C ILE A 139 3.38 0.34 2.72
N THR A 140 2.07 0.48 2.60
CA THR A 140 1.39 1.77 2.73
C THR A 140 1.20 2.10 4.22
N ALA A 141 2.06 2.97 4.74
CA ALA A 141 1.92 3.62 6.05
C ALA A 141 0.97 4.85 5.96
N SER A 142 1.27 5.92 6.65
CA SER A 142 0.58 7.21 6.59
C SER A 142 1.36 8.25 7.38
N THR A 143 1.23 9.53 7.02
CA THR A 143 1.65 10.64 7.89
C THR A 143 0.96 10.62 9.26
N ALA A 144 -0.18 9.93 9.40
CA ALA A 144 -0.81 9.71 10.72
C ALA A 144 0.07 8.92 11.70
N ALA A 145 1.04 8.14 11.22
CA ALA A 145 2.03 7.45 12.04
C ALA A 145 3.11 8.39 12.61
N ILE A 146 3.32 9.55 11.99
CA ILE A 146 4.41 10.49 12.27
C ILE A 146 3.85 11.73 12.97
N ARG A 147 2.80 12.30 12.39
CA ARG A 147 2.09 13.48 12.89
C ARG A 147 0.58 13.19 12.97
N PRO A 148 0.12 12.46 13.99
CA PRO A 148 -1.28 12.06 14.12
C PRO A 148 -2.20 13.27 14.28
N ARG A 149 -3.46 13.05 13.91
CA ARG A 149 -4.55 14.02 14.14
C ARG A 149 -5.44 13.51 15.27
N PRO A 150 -6.09 14.39 16.03
CA PRO A 150 -7.15 14.00 16.95
C PRO A 150 -8.24 13.17 16.25
N SER A 151 -8.94 12.38 17.03
CA SER A 151 -10.12 11.59 16.59
C SER A 151 -9.85 10.50 15.53
N MET A 152 -8.57 10.09 15.37
CA MET A 152 -8.16 9.02 14.42
C MET A 152 -7.16 8.05 15.07
N GLN A 153 -7.31 7.79 16.34
CA GLN A 153 -6.33 7.09 17.20
C GLN A 153 -6.08 5.64 16.78
N ALA A 154 -7.13 4.88 16.44
CA ALA A 154 -6.99 3.49 15.99
C ALA A 154 -6.26 3.40 14.64
N TYR A 155 -6.62 4.27 13.70
CA TYR A 155 -5.93 4.36 12.42
C TYR A 155 -4.47 4.77 12.59
N ALA A 156 -4.19 5.83 13.37
CA ALA A 156 -2.83 6.29 13.62
C ALA A 156 -1.98 5.20 14.29
N ALA A 157 -2.53 4.51 15.30
CA ALA A 157 -1.87 3.38 15.95
C ALA A 157 -1.56 2.25 14.95
N SER A 158 -2.50 1.89 14.08
CA SER A 158 -2.30 0.87 13.05
C SER A 158 -1.17 1.24 12.08
N LYS A 159 -1.08 2.52 11.69
CA LYS A 159 -0.04 3.02 10.78
C LYS A 159 1.32 3.16 11.47
N GLY A 160 1.34 3.49 12.77
CA GLY A 160 2.54 3.42 13.61
C GLY A 160 3.08 1.98 13.73
N ALA A 161 2.19 1.02 13.93
CA ALA A 161 2.56 -0.39 14.00
C ALA A 161 3.26 -0.88 12.72
N VAL A 162 2.78 -0.52 11.52
CA VAL A 162 3.42 -0.95 10.28
C VAL A 162 4.74 -0.23 9.99
N VAL A 163 4.94 1.00 10.48
CA VAL A 163 6.25 1.66 10.43
C VAL A 163 7.29 0.90 11.27
N THR A 164 6.90 0.45 12.47
CA THR A 164 7.78 -0.39 13.30
C THR A 164 8.01 -1.76 12.67
N LEU A 165 6.94 -2.38 12.14
CA LEU A 165 7.02 -3.65 11.43
C LEU A 165 7.96 -3.58 10.22
N THR A 166 7.97 -2.46 9.48
CA THR A 166 8.90 -2.22 8.37
C THR A 166 10.36 -2.38 8.81
N LYS A 167 10.74 -1.79 9.94
CA LYS A 167 12.11 -1.87 10.48
C LYS A 167 12.47 -3.31 10.88
N SER A 168 11.57 -3.98 11.61
CA SER A 168 11.80 -5.36 12.06
C SER A 168 11.96 -6.32 10.88
N LEU A 169 11.05 -6.27 9.91
CA LEU A 169 11.11 -7.13 8.72
C LEU A 169 12.32 -6.82 7.84
N ALA A 170 12.76 -5.56 7.76
CA ALA A 170 13.96 -5.17 7.03
C ALA A 170 15.22 -5.82 7.63
N LEU A 171 15.35 -5.82 8.96
CA LEU A 171 16.47 -6.49 9.64
C LEU A 171 16.49 -7.99 9.38
N GLU A 172 15.32 -8.66 9.39
CA GLU A 172 15.21 -10.07 9.10
C GLU A 172 15.51 -10.44 7.63
N ALA A 173 15.27 -9.50 6.70
CA ALA A 173 15.31 -9.78 5.27
C ALA A 173 16.60 -9.30 4.59
N ALA A 174 17.30 -8.32 5.16
CA ALA A 174 18.47 -7.66 4.55
C ALA A 174 19.60 -8.63 4.19
N GLY A 175 19.95 -9.57 5.08
CA GLY A 175 20.98 -10.60 4.82
C GLY A 175 20.65 -11.55 3.66
N HIS A 176 19.43 -11.50 3.16
CA HIS A 176 18.96 -12.24 1.99
C HIS A 176 18.82 -11.39 0.72
N GLY A 177 19.28 -10.12 0.74
CA GLY A 177 19.15 -9.22 -0.40
C GLY A 177 17.71 -8.74 -0.65
N VAL A 178 16.84 -8.78 0.38
CA VAL A 178 15.44 -8.33 0.31
C VAL A 178 15.29 -7.02 1.07
N ARG A 179 14.64 -6.03 0.45
CA ARG A 179 14.35 -4.73 1.04
C ARG A 179 12.91 -4.67 1.55
N VAL A 180 12.71 -3.98 2.66
CA VAL A 180 11.37 -3.69 3.20
C VAL A 180 11.29 -2.19 3.47
N VAL A 181 10.33 -1.52 2.85
CA VAL A 181 10.19 -0.06 2.89
C VAL A 181 8.71 0.31 3.04
N SER A 182 8.41 1.29 3.87
CA SER A 182 7.07 1.87 3.91
C SER A 182 7.02 3.24 3.25
N ILE A 183 5.84 3.60 2.76
CA ILE A 183 5.52 4.90 2.17
C ILE A 183 4.45 5.54 3.05
N ALA A 184 4.67 6.77 3.51
CA ALA A 184 3.74 7.53 4.33
C ALA A 184 3.10 8.66 3.51
N PRO A 185 1.93 8.44 2.88
CA PRO A 185 1.22 9.48 2.19
C PRO A 185 0.57 10.47 3.16
N VAL A 186 0.48 11.73 2.78
CA VAL A 186 -0.55 12.66 3.27
C VAL A 186 -1.89 12.31 2.64
N ALA A 187 -2.96 13.00 3.01
CA ALA A 187 -4.25 12.87 2.35
C ALA A 187 -4.09 12.84 0.82
N THR A 188 -4.68 11.83 0.20
CA THR A 188 -4.55 11.53 -1.23
C THR A 188 -5.94 11.50 -1.86
N GLU A 189 -6.09 12.06 -3.06
CA GLU A 189 -7.33 12.10 -3.83
C GLU A 189 -7.74 10.69 -4.28
N THR A 190 -8.42 9.97 -3.40
CA THR A 190 -8.86 8.59 -3.60
C THR A 190 -10.31 8.42 -3.14
N PRO A 191 -11.01 7.35 -3.51
CA PRO A 191 -12.35 7.04 -2.97
C PRO A 191 -12.39 6.92 -1.44
N MET A 192 -11.25 6.76 -0.77
CA MET A 192 -11.15 6.68 0.69
C MET A 192 -11.15 8.07 1.37
N LEU A 193 -10.81 9.14 0.65
CA LEU A 193 -10.62 10.47 1.22
C LEU A 193 -11.84 11.01 1.99
N PRO A 194 -13.09 10.87 1.50
CA PRO A 194 -14.27 11.36 2.22
C PRO A 194 -14.41 10.76 3.63
N ALA A 195 -14.07 9.49 3.79
CA ALA A 195 -14.19 8.80 5.08
C ALA A 195 -13.27 9.41 6.15
N PHE A 196 -12.08 9.89 5.78
CA PHE A 196 -11.18 10.63 6.69
C PHE A 196 -11.72 11.99 7.10
N MET A 197 -12.72 12.50 6.41
CA MET A 197 -13.41 13.75 6.72
C MET A 197 -14.73 13.51 7.47
N GLY A 198 -15.09 12.24 7.72
CA GLY A 198 -16.40 11.87 8.27
C GLY A 198 -17.57 12.18 7.34
N LYS A 199 -17.34 12.16 6.02
CA LYS A 199 -18.30 12.56 4.99
C LYS A 199 -18.50 11.46 3.96
N ARG A 200 -19.61 11.57 3.20
CA ARG A 200 -19.88 10.70 2.05
C ARG A 200 -19.20 11.18 0.76
N ALA A 201 -18.96 12.50 0.66
CA ALA A 201 -18.26 13.13 -0.43
C ALA A 201 -17.40 14.28 0.11
N VAL A 202 -16.34 14.62 -0.59
CA VAL A 202 -15.49 15.77 -0.26
C VAL A 202 -16.19 17.04 -0.73
N ASP A 203 -16.33 18.03 0.15
CA ASP A 203 -16.75 19.39 -0.17
C ASP A 203 -15.54 20.32 -0.20
N ASP A 204 -15.70 21.47 -0.88
CA ASP A 204 -14.62 22.44 -1.12
C ASP A 204 -13.99 22.97 0.18
N GLU A 205 -14.80 23.20 1.22
CA GLU A 205 -14.29 23.69 2.50
C GLU A 205 -13.41 22.66 3.19
N SER A 206 -13.87 21.40 3.24
CA SER A 206 -13.07 20.31 3.83
C SER A 206 -11.81 20.06 3.01
N HIS A 207 -11.90 20.08 1.69
CA HIS A 207 -10.77 19.96 0.81
C HIS A 207 -9.74 21.06 1.08
N ALA A 208 -10.16 22.33 1.08
CA ALA A 208 -9.29 23.47 1.34
C ALA A 208 -8.60 23.38 2.71
N ARG A 209 -9.31 22.93 3.77
CA ARG A 209 -8.73 22.71 5.10
C ARG A 209 -7.61 21.66 5.08
N TYR A 210 -7.77 20.59 4.31
CA TYR A 210 -6.72 19.57 4.17
C TYR A 210 -5.54 20.10 3.35
N VAL A 211 -5.78 20.78 2.23
CA VAL A 211 -4.74 21.42 1.41
C VAL A 211 -3.92 22.40 2.24
N ALA A 212 -4.57 23.24 3.06
CA ALA A 212 -3.89 24.22 3.92
C ALA A 212 -2.88 23.58 4.90
N THR A 213 -2.96 22.26 5.14
CA THR A 213 -1.99 21.55 6.00
C THR A 213 -0.76 21.04 5.24
N VAL A 214 -0.72 21.21 3.92
CA VAL A 214 0.36 20.70 3.06
C VAL A 214 1.16 21.86 2.48
N PRO A 215 2.42 22.07 2.86
CA PRO A 215 3.23 23.19 2.38
C PRO A 215 3.35 23.32 0.85
N LEU A 216 3.36 22.21 0.10
CA LEU A 216 3.35 22.25 -1.36
C LEU A 216 1.99 22.63 -1.98
N GLY A 217 0.97 22.97 -1.16
CA GLY A 217 -0.29 23.59 -1.59
C GLY A 217 -1.28 22.67 -2.31
N ARG A 218 -1.11 21.35 -2.25
CA ARG A 218 -2.06 20.38 -2.80
C ARG A 218 -2.06 19.06 -2.04
N LEU A 219 -3.12 18.28 -2.17
CA LEU A 219 -3.15 16.89 -1.74
C LEU A 219 -2.36 16.01 -2.74
N ASN A 220 -1.97 14.83 -2.30
CA ASN A 220 -1.40 13.85 -3.22
C ASN A 220 -2.44 13.39 -4.25
N GLN A 221 -1.97 13.14 -5.45
CA GLN A 221 -2.66 12.30 -6.41
C GLN A 221 -2.17 10.85 -6.26
N PRO A 222 -2.98 9.82 -6.58
CA PRO A 222 -2.54 8.42 -6.54
C PRO A 222 -1.23 8.17 -7.28
N GLU A 223 -0.98 8.92 -8.36
CA GLU A 223 0.22 8.84 -9.20
C GLU A 223 1.48 9.31 -8.47
N ASP A 224 1.40 10.21 -7.49
CA ASP A 224 2.56 10.63 -6.70
C ASP A 224 3.11 9.44 -5.89
N LEU A 225 2.19 8.65 -5.32
CA LEU A 225 2.53 7.43 -4.57
C LEU A 225 2.99 6.31 -5.52
N ALA A 226 2.35 6.18 -6.68
CA ALA A 226 2.71 5.18 -7.67
C ALA A 226 4.13 5.39 -8.21
N ARG A 227 4.54 6.64 -8.49
CA ARG A 227 5.92 6.99 -8.90
C ARG A 227 6.93 6.62 -7.81
N THR A 228 6.61 6.93 -6.55
CA THR A 228 7.45 6.58 -5.41
C THR A 228 7.55 5.06 -5.25
N ALA A 229 6.42 4.34 -5.36
CA ALA A 229 6.41 2.87 -5.27
C ALA A 229 7.25 2.22 -6.38
N VAL A 230 7.17 2.71 -7.62
CA VAL A 230 8.02 2.25 -8.73
C VAL A 230 9.51 2.50 -8.44
N PHE A 231 9.88 3.71 -7.99
CA PHE A 231 11.26 4.02 -7.61
C PHE A 231 11.75 3.07 -6.51
N LEU A 232 11.01 2.92 -5.43
CA LEU A 232 11.38 2.04 -4.32
C LEU A 232 11.43 0.56 -4.72
N ALA A 233 10.60 0.13 -5.67
CA ALA A 233 10.61 -1.21 -6.21
C ALA A 233 11.80 -1.48 -7.15
N SER A 234 12.40 -0.46 -7.71
CA SER A 234 13.50 -0.56 -8.69
C SER A 234 14.88 -0.74 -8.04
N ASP A 235 15.90 -0.97 -8.86
CA ASP A 235 17.29 -1.04 -8.43
C ASP A 235 17.88 0.36 -8.11
N ASP A 236 17.21 1.45 -8.55
CA ASP A 236 17.59 2.83 -8.19
C ASP A 236 17.53 3.07 -6.68
N ALA A 237 16.73 2.26 -5.95
CA ALA A 237 16.58 2.32 -4.51
C ALA A 237 17.33 1.21 -3.76
N ALA A 238 18.41 0.65 -4.34
CA ALA A 238 19.11 -0.54 -3.84
C ALA A 238 19.61 -0.41 -2.38
N MET A 239 19.92 0.79 -1.93
CA MET A 239 20.39 1.07 -0.56
C MET A 239 19.29 1.57 0.39
N ILE A 240 18.00 1.51 -0.03
CA ILE A 240 16.88 1.98 0.79
C ILE A 240 16.14 0.77 1.36
N THR A 241 16.25 0.55 2.67
CA THR A 241 15.49 -0.47 3.44
C THR A 241 15.32 -0.03 4.89
N GLY A 242 14.28 -0.54 5.57
CA GLY A 242 14.01 -0.25 6.99
C GLY A 242 13.53 1.16 7.28
N THR A 243 13.19 1.94 6.26
CA THR A 243 12.75 3.33 6.40
C THR A 243 11.30 3.52 5.99
N CYS A 244 10.72 4.62 6.47
CA CYS A 244 9.42 5.13 6.04
C CYS A 244 9.66 6.40 5.21
N VAL A 245 9.31 6.35 3.94
CA VAL A 245 9.46 7.48 3.00
C VAL A 245 8.19 8.32 3.04
N GLU A 246 8.32 9.56 3.44
CA GLU A 246 7.20 10.51 3.47
C GLU A 246 6.95 11.07 2.07
N VAL A 247 5.71 10.94 1.60
CA VAL A 247 5.21 11.53 0.36
C VAL A 247 4.06 12.44 0.77
N ASP A 248 4.40 13.62 1.28
CA ASP A 248 3.48 14.41 2.09
C ASP A 248 3.47 15.90 1.78
N GLY A 249 4.28 16.35 0.82
CA GLY A 249 4.39 17.76 0.47
C GLY A 249 4.87 18.65 1.62
N GLY A 250 5.61 18.09 2.59
CA GLY A 250 6.11 18.80 3.76
C GLY A 250 5.13 18.84 4.95
N ARG A 251 4.08 18.00 4.95
CA ARG A 251 3.06 17.97 6.01
C ARG A 251 3.63 17.64 7.40
N CYS A 252 4.72 16.90 7.47
CA CYS A 252 5.31 16.42 8.73
C CYS A 252 6.48 17.26 9.26
N ILE A 253 6.87 18.31 8.58
CA ILE A 253 7.89 19.27 9.04
C ILE A 253 7.30 20.40 9.86
#